data_b62a2bd34df03209f775a2e38a9f19ac
#
_entry.id   b62a2bd34df03209f775a2e38a9f19ac
#
_cell.length_a   1.000
_cell.length_b   1.000
_cell.length_c   1.000
_cell.angle_alpha   90.00
_cell.angle_beta   90.00
_cell.angle_gamma   90.00
#
_symmetry.space_group_name_H-M   'P 1'
#
loop_
_entity.id
_entity.type
_entity.pdbx_description
1 polymer ?
#
loop_
_entity_poly.entity_id
_entity_poly.type
_entity_poly.pdbx_seq_one_letter_code
_entity_poly.pdbx_strand_id
1 'polypeptide(L)'
;MFKRCIRKLLESTFILRDKDEKLYQFASRESNRQDISEYLRMIGFDMIVEEKTGVCMLAASEEDADTVGLKRANVVTFSTLQYHLLLVLWKVYLENLGYSEGNFVTRGDLIDKIKSYDVQLTRTEFSAALRLFKKYSLLNFNDDEEGEDMKIQLYPSLQFGWDLPQFQTVAREYLKEEPEEEGPEEEIVPDEFEEEEE
;
A
#
# COMPACT_ATOMS: atom_id res chain seq x y z
N MET A 1 -21.37 15.17 -4.92
CA MET A 1 -20.03 14.63 -4.68
C MET A 1 -19.96 13.91 -3.32
N PHE A 2 -20.42 14.51 -2.22
CA PHE A 2 -20.41 13.94 -0.87
C PHE A 2 -20.83 12.45 -0.80
N LYS A 3 -22.07 12.12 -1.22
CA LYS A 3 -22.55 10.71 -1.23
C LYS A 3 -21.67 9.75 -2.05
N ARG A 4 -21.02 10.27 -3.11
CA ARG A 4 -20.12 9.45 -3.94
C ARG A 4 -18.80 9.14 -3.21
N CYS A 5 -18.26 10.12 -2.46
CA CYS A 5 -17.08 9.92 -1.63
C CYS A 5 -17.36 8.87 -0.55
N ILE A 6 -18.45 9.02 0.21
CA ILE A 6 -18.86 8.05 1.24
C ILE A 6 -18.98 6.64 0.65
N ARG A 7 -19.73 6.50 -0.45
CA ARG A 7 -19.90 5.20 -1.11
C ARG A 7 -18.55 4.60 -1.54
N LYS A 8 -17.70 5.40 -2.18
CA LYS A 8 -16.38 4.95 -2.64
C LYS A 8 -15.49 4.47 -1.48
N LEU A 9 -15.45 5.22 -0.38
CA LEU A 9 -14.71 4.84 0.82
C LEU A 9 -15.22 3.53 1.41
N LEU A 10 -16.54 3.36 1.52
CA LEU A 10 -17.14 2.13 2.04
C LEU A 10 -16.97 0.93 1.11
N GLU A 11 -16.92 1.13 -0.21
CA GLU A 11 -16.77 0.05 -1.20
C GLU A 11 -15.33 -0.39 -1.43
N SER A 12 -14.38 0.54 -1.42
CA SER A 12 -12.99 0.28 -1.82
C SER A 12 -11.92 0.82 -0.88
N THR A 13 -12.31 1.35 0.28
CA THR A 13 -11.43 1.90 1.33
C THR A 13 -10.70 3.19 0.91
N PHE A 14 -10.36 3.36 -0.38
CA PHE A 14 -9.49 4.43 -0.86
C PHE A 14 -10.16 5.31 -1.93
N ILE A 15 -9.85 6.62 -1.88
CA ILE A 15 -10.02 7.58 -2.97
C ILE A 15 -8.61 8.06 -3.31
N LEU A 16 -8.16 7.82 -4.54
CA LEU A 16 -6.80 8.12 -5.00
C LEU A 16 -6.80 9.33 -5.94
N ARG A 17 -5.83 10.24 -5.77
CA ARG A 17 -5.65 11.39 -6.66
C ARG A 17 -5.51 10.96 -8.11
N ASP A 18 -4.68 9.93 -8.37
CA ASP A 18 -4.35 9.48 -9.72
C ASP A 18 -5.49 8.73 -10.42
N LYS A 19 -6.42 8.18 -9.66
CA LYS A 19 -7.54 7.38 -10.19
C LYS A 19 -8.87 8.10 -10.13
N ASP A 20 -9.13 8.78 -9.03
CA ASP A 20 -10.42 9.37 -8.67
C ASP A 20 -10.28 10.90 -8.47
N GLU A 21 -9.53 11.58 -9.33
CA GLU A 21 -9.10 12.98 -9.16
C GLU A 21 -10.20 13.91 -8.64
N LYS A 22 -11.37 13.92 -9.29
CA LYS A 22 -12.49 14.79 -8.90
C LYS A 22 -13.05 14.48 -7.51
N LEU A 23 -13.04 13.20 -7.11
CA LEU A 23 -13.47 12.79 -5.77
C LEU A 23 -12.41 13.16 -4.74
N TYR A 24 -11.13 12.96 -5.07
CA TYR A 24 -10.01 13.34 -4.22
C TYR A 24 -10.01 14.84 -3.97
N GLN A 25 -10.06 15.67 -5.01
CA GLN A 25 -10.12 17.13 -4.89
C GLN A 25 -11.32 17.63 -4.09
N PHE A 26 -12.44 16.91 -4.12
CA PHE A 26 -13.59 17.23 -3.28
C PHE A 26 -13.35 16.82 -1.82
N ALA A 27 -12.90 15.59 -1.58
CA ALA A 27 -12.72 15.01 -0.24
C ALA A 27 -11.57 15.66 0.55
N SER A 28 -10.50 16.11 -0.13
CA SER A 28 -9.33 16.73 0.50
C SER A 28 -9.55 18.18 0.93
N ARG A 29 -10.60 18.86 0.46
CA ARG A 29 -10.93 20.23 0.91
C ARG A 29 -11.39 20.19 2.37
N GLU A 30 -10.84 21.07 3.20
CA GLU A 30 -11.04 21.06 4.65
C GLU A 30 -12.53 20.99 5.07
N SER A 31 -13.39 21.86 4.51
CA SER A 31 -14.84 21.84 4.84
C SER A 31 -15.51 20.51 4.49
N ASN A 32 -15.22 19.96 3.31
CA ASN A 32 -15.81 18.70 2.88
C ASN A 32 -15.23 17.51 3.65
N ARG A 33 -13.93 17.58 4.02
CA ARG A 33 -13.27 16.59 4.84
C ARG A 33 -13.94 16.48 6.20
N GLN A 34 -14.21 17.63 6.85
CA GLN A 34 -14.91 17.67 8.13
C GLN A 34 -16.31 17.05 8.02
N ASP A 35 -17.10 17.47 7.04
CA ASP A 35 -18.45 16.93 6.81
C ASP A 35 -18.44 15.41 6.57
N ILE A 36 -17.44 14.91 5.80
CA ILE A 36 -17.29 13.47 5.52
C ILE A 36 -16.91 12.73 6.80
N SER A 37 -15.94 13.24 7.57
CA SER A 37 -15.51 12.65 8.83
C SER A 37 -16.63 12.61 9.86
N GLU A 38 -17.39 13.70 10.03
CA GLU A 38 -18.55 13.75 10.93
C GLU A 38 -19.58 12.68 10.56
N TYR A 39 -19.91 12.55 9.28
CA TYR A 39 -20.84 11.51 8.83
C TYR A 39 -20.30 10.10 9.08
N LEU A 40 -19.01 9.86 8.78
CA LEU A 40 -18.39 8.55 8.96
C LEU A 40 -18.30 8.17 10.45
N ARG A 41 -18.03 9.11 11.35
CA ARG A 41 -18.00 8.86 12.80
C ARG A 41 -19.32 8.37 13.35
N MET A 42 -20.45 8.82 12.80
CA MET A 42 -21.76 8.30 13.22
C MET A 42 -21.92 6.78 12.95
N ILE A 43 -21.08 6.20 12.11
CA ILE A 43 -21.09 4.76 11.77
C ILE A 43 -19.77 4.07 12.15
N GLY A 44 -18.98 4.67 13.05
CA GLY A 44 -17.76 4.08 13.61
C GLY A 44 -16.52 4.16 12.73
N PHE A 45 -16.52 5.06 11.73
CA PHE A 45 -15.37 5.28 10.82
C PHE A 45 -14.92 6.72 10.85
N ASP A 46 -13.74 6.97 10.30
CA ASP A 46 -13.21 8.30 9.99
C ASP A 46 -12.54 8.30 8.62
N MET A 47 -12.18 9.48 8.13
CA MET A 47 -11.43 9.63 6.89
C MET A 47 -10.09 10.31 7.16
N ILE A 48 -9.01 9.62 6.80
CA ILE A 48 -7.64 10.15 6.81
C ILE A 48 -7.28 10.61 5.41
N VAL A 49 -6.68 11.81 5.31
CA VAL A 49 -6.17 12.37 4.05
C VAL A 49 -4.67 12.49 4.15
N GLU A 50 -3.95 11.76 3.30
CA GLU A 50 -2.50 11.85 3.13
C GLU A 50 -2.20 12.64 1.85
N GLU A 51 -1.85 13.91 2.02
CA GLU A 51 -1.69 14.84 0.90
C GLU A 51 -0.46 14.54 0.04
N LYS A 52 0.65 14.06 0.64
CA LYS A 52 1.89 13.78 -0.09
C LYS A 52 1.69 12.68 -1.12
N THR A 53 1.04 11.61 -0.73
CA THR A 53 0.77 10.45 -1.60
C THR A 53 -0.52 10.60 -2.41
N GLY A 54 -1.38 11.56 -2.04
CA GLY A 54 -2.64 11.78 -2.73
C GLY A 54 -3.70 10.72 -2.43
N VAL A 55 -3.76 10.26 -1.17
CA VAL A 55 -4.68 9.20 -0.75
C VAL A 55 -5.64 9.73 0.32
N CYS A 56 -6.96 9.53 0.12
CA CYS A 56 -7.92 9.56 1.20
C CYS A 56 -8.29 8.10 1.54
N MET A 57 -8.29 7.74 2.80
CA MET A 57 -8.63 6.38 3.23
C MET A 57 -9.65 6.36 4.36
N LEU A 58 -10.45 5.30 4.38
CA LEU A 58 -11.35 4.99 5.46
C LEU A 58 -10.55 4.36 6.60
N ALA A 59 -10.71 4.86 7.81
CA ALA A 59 -10.12 4.32 9.03
C ALA A 59 -11.22 4.00 10.05
N ALA A 60 -10.91 3.13 11.02
CA ALA A 60 -11.79 2.96 12.19
C ALA A 60 -11.73 4.22 13.06
N SER A 61 -12.85 4.66 13.62
CA SER A 61 -12.87 5.74 14.60
C SER A 61 -12.25 5.28 15.92
N GLU A 62 -11.39 6.11 16.53
CA GLU A 62 -10.78 5.82 17.82
C GLU A 62 -11.81 5.75 18.95
N GLU A 63 -12.90 6.51 18.83
CA GLU A 63 -13.96 6.58 19.84
C GLU A 63 -14.76 5.28 19.95
N ASP A 64 -14.79 4.47 18.89
CA ASP A 64 -15.52 3.19 18.83
C ASP A 64 -14.63 1.95 19.04
N ALA A 65 -13.47 2.12 19.68
CA ALA A 65 -12.53 1.03 19.91
C ALA A 65 -13.18 -0.19 20.61
N ASP A 66 -14.24 0.03 21.38
CA ASP A 66 -14.97 -1.00 22.14
C ASP A 66 -16.23 -1.53 21.44
N THR A 67 -16.64 -0.99 20.29
CA THR A 67 -17.86 -1.44 19.60
C THR A 67 -17.59 -2.73 18.82
N VAL A 68 -18.06 -3.83 19.37
CA VAL A 68 -17.98 -5.15 18.75
C VAL A 68 -18.89 -5.21 17.53
N GLY A 69 -18.34 -5.37 16.34
CA GLY A 69 -19.10 -5.70 15.11
C GLY A 69 -18.94 -4.76 13.92
N LEU A 70 -18.88 -3.47 14.07
CA LEU A 70 -18.77 -2.49 12.97
C LEU A 70 -17.33 -2.37 12.42
N LYS A 71 -16.33 -2.76 13.16
CA LYS A 71 -14.91 -2.78 12.74
C LYS A 71 -14.61 -3.63 11.51
N ARG A 72 -15.58 -4.40 11.02
CA ARG A 72 -15.39 -5.37 9.94
C ARG A 72 -15.95 -4.97 8.57
N ALA A 73 -16.54 -3.80 8.40
CA ALA A 73 -17.18 -3.43 7.14
C ALA A 73 -16.25 -3.47 5.92
N ASN A 74 -14.93 -3.30 6.11
CA ASN A 74 -13.92 -3.35 5.05
C ASN A 74 -12.74 -4.29 5.35
N VAL A 75 -12.90 -5.25 6.27
CA VAL A 75 -11.86 -6.27 6.48
C VAL A 75 -11.93 -7.28 5.35
N VAL A 76 -10.97 -7.20 4.46
CA VAL A 76 -10.74 -8.20 3.42
C VAL A 76 -9.83 -9.27 3.99
N THR A 77 -10.32 -10.50 4.06
CA THR A 77 -9.48 -11.65 4.41
C THR A 77 -8.80 -12.13 3.12
N PHE A 78 -7.49 -11.93 3.03
CA PHE A 78 -6.68 -12.50 1.97
C PHE A 78 -6.33 -13.95 2.27
N SER A 79 -6.27 -14.79 1.24
CA SER A 79 -5.62 -16.10 1.36
C SER A 79 -4.12 -15.92 1.56
N THR A 80 -3.43 -16.94 2.08
CA THR A 80 -1.96 -16.90 2.25
C THR A 80 -1.24 -16.54 0.95
N LEU A 81 -1.67 -17.10 -0.19
CA LEU A 81 -1.12 -16.78 -1.51
C LEU A 81 -1.34 -15.32 -1.91
N GLN A 82 -2.55 -14.79 -1.69
CA GLN A 82 -2.85 -13.38 -1.96
C GLN A 82 -2.01 -12.46 -1.07
N TYR A 83 -1.77 -12.87 0.16
CA TYR A 83 -0.95 -12.14 1.11
C TYR A 83 0.51 -12.08 0.64
N HIS A 84 1.09 -13.22 0.24
CA HIS A 84 2.44 -13.25 -0.33
C HIS A 84 2.55 -12.36 -1.58
N LEU A 85 1.57 -12.44 -2.49
CA LEU A 85 1.56 -11.59 -3.68
C LEU A 85 1.47 -10.11 -3.32
N LEU A 86 0.66 -9.75 -2.32
CA LEU A 86 0.55 -8.37 -1.84
C LEU A 86 1.88 -7.86 -1.28
N LEU A 87 2.63 -8.69 -0.54
CA LEU A 87 3.96 -8.35 -0.04
C LEU A 87 4.96 -8.13 -1.17
N VAL A 88 4.96 -8.99 -2.18
CA VAL A 88 5.82 -8.82 -3.36
C VAL A 88 5.47 -7.52 -4.09
N LEU A 89 4.20 -7.24 -4.31
CA LEU A 89 3.74 -5.99 -4.94
C LEU A 89 4.17 -4.76 -4.15
N TRP A 90 4.08 -4.82 -2.83
CA TRP A 90 4.52 -3.70 -2.00
C TRP A 90 6.03 -3.51 -2.06
N LYS A 91 6.82 -4.58 -2.05
CA LYS A 91 8.27 -4.49 -2.22
C LYS A 91 8.62 -3.86 -3.57
N VAL A 92 8.00 -4.33 -4.66
CA VAL A 92 8.16 -3.73 -5.99
C VAL A 92 7.78 -2.25 -6.00
N TYR A 93 6.68 -1.90 -5.31
CA TYR A 93 6.27 -0.50 -5.17
C TYR A 93 7.34 0.35 -4.47
N LEU A 94 7.92 -0.14 -3.37
CA LEU A 94 8.98 0.57 -2.64
C LEU A 94 10.26 0.72 -3.47
N GLU A 95 10.66 -0.32 -4.19
CA GLU A 95 11.83 -0.29 -5.10
C GLU A 95 11.65 0.76 -6.21
N ASN A 96 10.42 0.95 -6.69
CA ASN A 96 10.10 1.90 -7.75
C ASN A 96 9.84 3.33 -7.26
N LEU A 97 9.84 3.57 -5.93
CA LEU A 97 9.67 4.92 -5.38
C LEU A 97 10.82 5.83 -5.83
N GLY A 98 10.48 6.94 -6.47
CA GLY A 98 11.45 7.94 -6.91
C GLY A 98 11.93 7.80 -8.36
N TYR A 99 11.53 6.74 -9.08
CA TYR A 99 11.80 6.66 -10.52
C TYR A 99 10.81 7.51 -11.31
N SER A 100 11.32 8.19 -12.37
CA SER A 100 10.53 9.12 -13.19
C SER A 100 9.45 8.44 -14.05
N GLU A 101 9.57 7.15 -14.30
CA GLU A 101 8.62 6.37 -15.10
C GLU A 101 7.35 5.97 -14.34
N GLY A 102 7.27 6.30 -13.03
CA GLY A 102 6.12 5.95 -12.20
C GLY A 102 6.15 4.51 -11.68
N ASN A 103 5.14 4.17 -10.88
CA ASN A 103 5.05 2.86 -10.22
C ASN A 103 4.37 1.84 -11.16
N PHE A 104 5.06 1.43 -12.21
CA PHE A 104 4.61 0.40 -13.14
C PHE A 104 5.50 -0.83 -13.06
N VAL A 105 4.89 -1.98 -13.26
CA VAL A 105 5.57 -3.26 -13.43
C VAL A 105 4.90 -4.02 -14.56
N THR A 106 5.65 -4.76 -15.37
CA THR A 106 5.03 -5.66 -16.32
C THR A 106 4.54 -6.94 -15.64
N ARG A 107 3.59 -7.61 -16.26
CA ARG A 107 3.12 -8.90 -15.77
C ARG A 107 4.23 -9.94 -15.73
N GLY A 108 5.10 -9.95 -16.75
CA GLY A 108 6.26 -10.85 -16.84
C GLY A 108 7.22 -10.62 -15.67
N ASP A 109 7.68 -9.39 -15.47
CA ASP A 109 8.58 -9.02 -14.37
C ASP A 109 7.98 -9.39 -13.00
N LEU A 110 6.68 -9.14 -12.82
CA LEU A 110 6.00 -9.51 -11.59
C LEU A 110 5.98 -11.03 -11.36
N ILE A 111 5.72 -11.82 -12.41
CA ILE A 111 5.75 -13.29 -12.32
C ILE A 111 7.16 -13.78 -11.98
N ASP A 112 8.19 -13.22 -12.58
CA ASP A 112 9.57 -13.62 -12.30
C ASP A 112 9.98 -13.21 -10.88
N LYS A 113 9.55 -12.05 -10.41
CA LYS A 113 9.74 -11.62 -9.03
C LYS A 113 9.05 -12.56 -8.03
N ILE A 114 7.81 -12.97 -8.31
CA ILE A 114 7.05 -13.93 -7.48
C ILE A 114 7.79 -15.28 -7.38
N LYS A 115 8.31 -15.77 -8.52
CA LYS A 115 9.11 -17.01 -8.55
C LYS A 115 10.39 -16.90 -7.71
N SER A 116 11.06 -15.74 -7.73
CA SER A 116 12.27 -15.52 -6.93
C SER A 116 12.05 -15.65 -5.42
N TYR A 117 10.81 -15.45 -4.96
CA TYR A 117 10.40 -15.65 -3.56
C TYR A 117 9.78 -17.03 -3.28
N ASP A 118 9.94 -17.99 -4.20
CA ASP A 118 9.38 -19.36 -4.09
C ASP A 118 7.87 -19.39 -3.87
N VAL A 119 7.15 -18.36 -4.33
CA VAL A 119 5.69 -18.29 -4.26
C VAL A 119 5.11 -18.96 -5.49
N GLN A 120 4.44 -20.08 -5.29
CA GLN A 120 3.82 -20.84 -6.38
C GLN A 120 2.35 -20.41 -6.56
N LEU A 121 2.05 -19.82 -7.71
CA LEU A 121 0.71 -19.38 -8.10
C LEU A 121 0.34 -19.97 -9.45
N THR A 122 -0.84 -20.54 -9.53
CA THR A 122 -1.43 -20.89 -10.84
C THR A 122 -1.84 -19.61 -11.58
N ARG A 123 -1.92 -19.68 -12.90
CA ARG A 123 -2.38 -18.55 -13.74
C ARG A 123 -3.76 -18.02 -13.29
N THR A 124 -4.64 -18.90 -12.86
CA THR A 124 -6.00 -18.56 -12.40
C THR A 124 -5.95 -17.80 -11.06
N GLU A 125 -5.18 -18.30 -10.09
CA GLU A 125 -5.02 -17.66 -8.78
C GLU A 125 -4.37 -16.27 -8.90
N PHE A 126 -3.33 -16.16 -9.72
CA PHE A 126 -2.68 -14.89 -10.02
C PHE A 126 -3.65 -13.86 -10.60
N SER A 127 -4.42 -14.25 -11.63
CA SER A 127 -5.38 -13.35 -12.26
C SER A 127 -6.52 -12.96 -11.30
N ALA A 128 -6.99 -13.89 -10.48
CA ALA A 128 -8.01 -13.62 -9.47
C ALA A 128 -7.51 -12.65 -8.39
N ALA A 129 -6.27 -12.81 -7.94
CA ALA A 129 -5.64 -11.92 -6.97
C ALA A 129 -5.46 -10.50 -7.53
N LEU A 130 -4.97 -10.35 -8.76
CA LEU A 130 -4.83 -9.03 -9.41
C LEU A 130 -6.18 -8.32 -9.53
N ARG A 131 -7.25 -9.02 -9.92
CA ARG A 131 -8.61 -8.44 -9.99
C ARG A 131 -9.12 -8.00 -8.62
N LEU A 132 -8.83 -8.79 -7.58
CA LEU A 132 -9.17 -8.44 -6.21
C LEU A 132 -8.45 -7.16 -5.77
N PHE A 133 -7.15 -7.06 -6.02
CA PHE A 133 -6.35 -5.88 -5.68
C PHE A 133 -6.77 -4.64 -6.48
N LYS A 134 -7.13 -4.81 -7.76
CA LYS A 134 -7.72 -3.75 -8.59
C LYS A 134 -9.04 -3.23 -8.00
N LYS A 135 -9.91 -4.12 -7.52
CA LYS A 135 -11.16 -3.77 -6.85
C LYS A 135 -10.93 -2.86 -5.63
N TYR A 136 -9.91 -3.16 -4.83
CA TYR A 136 -9.55 -2.37 -3.64
C TYR A 136 -8.60 -1.21 -3.93
N SER A 137 -8.39 -0.87 -5.21
CA SER A 137 -7.55 0.27 -5.61
C SER A 137 -6.10 0.18 -5.11
N LEU A 138 -5.54 -1.01 -5.02
CA LEU A 138 -4.14 -1.24 -4.71
C LEU A 138 -3.28 -1.19 -5.97
N LEU A 139 -3.87 -1.56 -7.10
CA LEU A 139 -3.25 -1.51 -8.43
C LEU A 139 -4.30 -1.26 -9.51
N ASN A 140 -3.85 -1.06 -10.76
CA ASN A 140 -4.69 -1.02 -11.95
C ASN A 140 -3.98 -1.66 -13.14
N PHE A 141 -4.75 -2.20 -14.05
CA PHE A 141 -4.28 -2.72 -15.34
C PHE A 141 -5.41 -2.68 -16.35
N ASN A 142 -5.09 -2.74 -17.63
CA ASN A 142 -6.09 -2.84 -18.69
C ASN A 142 -6.56 -4.31 -18.81
N ASP A 143 -7.87 -4.54 -18.64
CA ASP A 143 -8.45 -5.89 -18.71
C ASP A 143 -8.44 -6.47 -20.14
N ASP A 144 -8.29 -5.62 -21.15
CA ASP A 144 -8.24 -6.00 -22.56
C ASP A 144 -6.81 -6.38 -23.01
N GLU A 145 -5.80 -6.11 -22.20
CA GLU A 145 -4.41 -6.48 -22.48
C GLU A 145 -4.11 -7.87 -21.89
N GLU A 146 -3.58 -8.73 -22.75
CA GLU A 146 -3.11 -10.07 -22.36
C GLU A 146 -1.61 -10.20 -22.69
N GLY A 147 -0.92 -11.07 -21.93
CA GLY A 147 0.49 -11.36 -22.16
C GLY A 147 1.40 -10.86 -21.05
N GLU A 148 2.71 -11.06 -21.25
CA GLU A 148 3.76 -10.71 -20.29
C GLU A 148 4.05 -9.21 -20.27
N ASP A 149 3.81 -8.52 -21.38
CA ASP A 149 4.02 -7.07 -21.52
C ASP A 149 2.90 -6.22 -20.91
N MET A 150 1.82 -6.84 -20.39
CA MET A 150 0.72 -6.12 -19.75
C MET A 150 1.25 -5.26 -18.60
N LYS A 151 1.01 -3.95 -18.69
CA LYS A 151 1.44 -2.99 -17.66
C LYS A 151 0.48 -2.97 -16.48
N ILE A 152 1.03 -3.11 -15.29
CA ILE A 152 0.32 -3.03 -14.01
C ILE A 152 0.80 -1.76 -13.31
N GLN A 153 -0.11 -0.83 -13.06
CA GLN A 153 0.14 0.37 -12.29
C GLN A 153 -0.05 0.07 -10.81
N LEU A 154 0.95 0.34 -9.99
CA LEU A 154 0.88 0.19 -8.54
C LEU A 154 0.49 1.52 -7.90
N TYR A 155 -0.43 1.49 -6.95
CA TYR A 155 -0.93 2.69 -6.29
C TYR A 155 -0.32 2.92 -4.91
N PRO A 156 -0.24 4.19 -4.46
CA PRO A 156 0.25 4.54 -3.12
C PRO A 156 -0.52 3.87 -1.98
N SER A 157 -1.76 3.45 -2.21
CA SER A 157 -2.57 2.70 -1.24
C SER A 157 -1.92 1.41 -0.74
N LEU A 158 -0.96 0.85 -1.49
CA LEU A 158 -0.19 -0.31 -1.05
C LEU A 158 0.61 -0.06 0.24
N GLN A 159 1.00 1.18 0.55
CA GLN A 159 1.81 1.49 1.74
C GLN A 159 0.98 1.74 3.01
N PHE A 160 -0.36 1.79 2.93
CA PHE A 160 -1.20 2.12 4.09
C PHE A 160 -1.62 0.92 4.95
N GLY A 161 -1.26 -0.29 4.58
CA GLY A 161 -1.46 -1.47 5.42
C GLY A 161 -0.33 -1.71 6.42
N TRP A 162 0.82 -1.02 6.26
CA TRP A 162 2.06 -1.34 6.94
C TRP A 162 2.93 -0.08 7.13
N ASP A 163 3.62 0.02 8.25
CA ASP A 163 4.83 0.83 8.31
C ASP A 163 6.04 0.01 7.81
N LEU A 164 7.15 0.69 7.51
CA LEU A 164 8.33 0.01 6.97
C LEU A 164 8.91 -1.07 7.91
N PRO A 165 9.03 -0.86 9.24
CA PRO A 165 9.47 -1.89 10.16
C PRO A 165 8.53 -3.11 10.20
N GLN A 166 7.21 -2.90 10.24
CA GLN A 166 6.23 -3.98 10.18
C GLN A 166 6.34 -4.76 8.87
N PHE A 167 6.49 -4.06 7.75
CA PHE A 167 6.70 -4.69 6.46
C PHE A 167 7.94 -5.58 6.46
N GLN A 168 9.09 -5.05 6.88
CA GLN A 168 10.35 -5.81 6.91
C GLN A 168 10.23 -7.08 7.76
N THR A 169 9.56 -6.98 8.92
CA THR A 169 9.32 -8.15 9.78
C THR A 169 8.48 -9.21 9.09
N VAL A 170 7.36 -8.79 8.51
CA VAL A 170 6.43 -9.70 7.82
C VAL A 170 7.05 -10.23 6.52
N ALA A 171 7.79 -9.40 5.77
CA ALA A 171 8.47 -9.81 4.55
C ALA A 171 9.51 -10.91 4.83
N ARG A 172 10.32 -10.77 5.87
CA ARG A 172 11.28 -11.83 6.29
C ARG A 172 10.58 -13.15 6.63
N GLU A 173 9.46 -13.08 7.31
CA GLU A 173 8.70 -14.27 7.72
C GLU A 173 8.07 -15.00 6.53
N TYR A 174 7.43 -14.25 5.62
CA TYR A 174 6.63 -14.83 4.55
C TYR A 174 7.36 -14.97 3.22
N LEU A 175 8.35 -14.11 2.94
CA LEU A 175 9.13 -14.17 1.69
C LEU A 175 10.45 -14.89 1.86
N LYS A 176 10.76 -15.40 3.06
CA LYS A 176 12.03 -16.08 3.37
C LYS A 176 13.26 -15.25 2.96
N GLU A 177 13.19 -13.94 3.13
CA GLU A 177 14.34 -13.07 2.89
C GLU A 177 15.41 -13.37 3.94
N GLU A 178 16.64 -13.62 3.50
CA GLU A 178 17.81 -13.66 4.39
C GLU A 178 17.99 -12.26 5.00
N PRO A 179 18.34 -12.14 6.30
CA PRO A 179 18.66 -10.85 6.88
C PRO A 179 19.79 -10.22 6.07
N GLU A 180 19.61 -8.96 5.62
CA GLU A 180 20.73 -8.21 5.08
C GLU A 180 21.82 -8.21 6.14
N GLU A 181 23.00 -8.75 5.83
CA GLU A 181 24.16 -8.65 6.70
C GLU A 181 24.42 -7.15 6.87
N GLU A 182 24.16 -6.63 8.08
CA GLU A 182 24.61 -5.29 8.44
C GLU A 182 26.11 -5.28 8.20
N GLY A 183 26.54 -4.57 7.16
CA GLY A 183 27.95 -4.42 6.86
C GLY A 183 28.66 -3.93 8.13
N PRO A 184 29.93 -4.33 8.34
CA PRO A 184 30.63 -3.99 9.56
C PRO A 184 30.53 -2.48 9.80
N GLU A 185 29.99 -2.11 10.97
CA GLU A 185 30.03 -0.73 11.43
C GLU A 185 31.50 -0.28 11.35
N GLU A 186 31.81 0.65 10.45
CA GLU A 186 33.11 1.31 10.44
C GLU A 186 33.26 1.98 11.82
N GLU A 187 34.08 1.36 12.68
CA GLU A 187 34.55 2.00 13.91
C GLU A 187 35.23 3.32 13.52
N ILE A 188 34.51 4.40 13.78
CA ILE A 188 35.08 5.73 13.71
C ILE A 188 36.12 5.81 14.83
N VAL A 189 37.39 5.53 14.47
CA VAL A 189 38.52 5.76 15.36
C VAL A 189 38.63 7.26 15.57
N PRO A 190 38.56 7.77 16.80
CA PRO A 190 38.77 9.20 17.03
C PRO A 190 40.20 9.58 16.67
N ASP A 191 40.42 10.56 15.79
CA ASP A 191 41.68 11.17 15.52
C ASP A 191 42.22 11.76 16.83
N GLU A 192 43.29 11.16 17.36
CA GLU A 192 44.08 11.74 18.46
C GLU A 192 44.78 12.99 17.94
N PHE A 193 44.27 14.15 18.32
CA PHE A 193 44.99 15.40 18.13
C PHE A 193 46.25 15.37 18.99
N GLU A 194 47.41 15.19 18.36
CA GLU A 194 48.72 15.49 18.97
C GLU A 194 48.79 16.99 19.26
N GLU A 195 48.75 17.36 20.53
CA GLU A 195 49.16 18.69 21.00
C GLU A 195 50.68 18.80 20.87
N GLU A 196 51.17 19.54 19.87
CA GLU A 196 52.55 20.02 19.89
C GLU A 196 52.62 21.26 20.77
N GLU A 197 53.32 21.12 21.92
CA GLU A 197 53.78 22.23 22.73
C GLU A 197 54.99 22.90 22.04
N GLU A 198 54.91 24.25 21.85
CA GLU A 198 56.04 25.21 21.99
C GLU A 198 55.54 26.56 22.47
#